data_9fdfe9d7f4b76626c2aa1b7a4b2a0543
#
_entry.id   9fdfe9d7f4b76626c2aa1b7a4b2a0543
#
_cell.length_a   1.000
_cell.length_b   1.000
_cell.length_c   1.000
_cell.angle_alpha   90.00
_cell.angle_beta   90.00
_cell.angle_gamma   90.00
#
_symmetry.space_group_name_H-M   'P 1'
#
loop_
_entity.id
_entity.type
_entity.pdbx_description
1 polymer ?
#
loop_
_entity_poly.entity_id
_entity_poly.type
_entity_poly.pdbx_seq_one_letter_code
_entity_poly.pdbx_strand_id
1 'polypeptide(L)'
;SPAEINLKQNDIVNMGMAAMVDAPVLLVGDIDRGGVFAQLLGTLMLLTEEERERVKGLIINKFRGDSTILDPGIQMLTERGQVPVLGTVPYMELTLEDEDSLTDRFDAKHVGKIDLAVIHYPRISNFTDFDVFEQMQEVSVRYVTNVRELGTPDLIFLPGSKNTMGDLKWMRQNGLEAAVKRAAGKVPIFGICGGYQMLGYEIADPDSVEEGGRIRGMELLPVRTVLQKEKHRCQIDGKLEAVEGIFAGLTGYEFTGYEIHMGETVYCGEDGKRSTSCADDAMRNIKNTKEDLKESGNMNTQALFCVVNIIFI
;
A
#
# COMPACT_ATOMS: atom_id res chain seq x y z
N SER A 1 -13.12 -15.99 8.76
CA SER A 1 -14.16 -16.14 9.79
C SER A 1 -14.10 -17.54 10.41
N PRO A 2 -14.23 -17.69 11.74
CA PRO A 2 -14.26 -19.01 12.40
C PRO A 2 -15.50 -19.86 12.02
N ALA A 3 -16.49 -19.24 11.38
CA ALA A 3 -17.72 -19.90 10.93
C ALA A 3 -17.60 -20.54 9.51
N GLU A 4 -16.47 -20.38 8.84
CA GLU A 4 -16.25 -20.96 7.51
C GLU A 4 -15.83 -22.43 7.61
N ILE A 5 -16.79 -23.28 7.93
CA ILE A 5 -16.60 -24.72 8.22
C ILE A 5 -15.99 -25.50 7.05
N ASN A 6 -16.15 -25.04 5.81
CA ASN A 6 -15.56 -25.62 4.61
C ASN A 6 -14.04 -25.41 4.51
N LEU A 7 -13.48 -24.42 5.23
CA LEU A 7 -12.06 -24.11 5.25
C LEU A 7 -11.37 -24.54 6.56
N LYS A 8 -12.12 -25.12 7.48
CA LYS A 8 -11.69 -25.40 8.85
C LYS A 8 -10.44 -26.27 8.96
N GLN A 9 -10.26 -27.24 8.06
CA GLN A 9 -9.11 -28.14 8.06
C GLN A 9 -7.76 -27.39 7.83
N ASN A 10 -7.81 -26.21 7.24
CA ASN A 10 -6.66 -25.40 6.93
C ASN A 10 -6.66 -24.06 7.71
N ASP A 11 -7.47 -23.97 8.76
CA ASP A 11 -7.52 -22.74 9.58
C ASP A 11 -6.26 -22.59 10.41
N ILE A 12 -5.41 -21.66 10.02
CA ILE A 12 -4.19 -21.24 10.73
C ILE A 12 -4.31 -19.82 11.32
N VAL A 13 -5.48 -19.21 11.22
CA VAL A 13 -5.68 -17.78 11.55
C VAL A 13 -6.59 -17.61 12.76
N ASN A 14 -7.77 -18.26 12.75
CA ASN A 14 -8.79 -18.06 13.78
C ASN A 14 -8.66 -19.11 14.92
N MET A 15 -9.56 -20.09 14.92
CA MET A 15 -9.59 -21.11 15.98
C MET A 15 -8.37 -22.04 15.92
N GLY A 16 -7.80 -22.26 14.72
CA GLY A 16 -6.55 -23.00 14.56
C GLY A 16 -5.37 -22.33 15.27
N MET A 17 -5.22 -21.02 15.11
CA MET A 17 -4.19 -20.27 15.84
C MET A 17 -4.47 -20.29 17.35
N ALA A 18 -5.72 -20.06 17.77
CA ALA A 18 -6.09 -20.09 19.18
C ALA A 18 -5.78 -21.45 19.83
N ALA A 19 -6.02 -22.54 19.11
CA ALA A 19 -5.68 -23.90 19.59
C ALA A 19 -4.15 -24.09 19.68
N MET A 20 -3.40 -23.61 18.70
CA MET A 20 -1.93 -23.77 18.64
C MET A 20 -1.22 -23.10 19.84
N VAL A 21 -1.72 -21.93 20.26
CA VAL A 21 -1.12 -21.15 21.37
C VAL A 21 -1.89 -21.27 22.69
N ASP A 22 -2.90 -22.15 22.74
CA ASP A 22 -3.80 -22.36 23.89
C ASP A 22 -4.45 -21.07 24.41
N ALA A 23 -4.87 -20.20 23.51
CA ALA A 23 -5.43 -18.89 23.85
C ALA A 23 -6.95 -18.97 24.10
N PRO A 24 -7.48 -18.19 25.08
CA PRO A 24 -8.89 -17.88 25.17
C PRO A 24 -9.33 -16.99 24.01
N VAL A 25 -10.59 -17.11 23.58
CA VAL A 25 -11.14 -16.40 22.42
C VAL A 25 -12.26 -15.46 22.87
N LEU A 26 -12.24 -14.23 22.38
CA LEU A 26 -13.36 -13.30 22.40
C LEU A 26 -13.94 -13.22 21.00
N LEU A 27 -15.22 -13.59 20.85
CA LEU A 27 -15.90 -13.51 19.55
C LEU A 27 -16.55 -12.15 19.40
N VAL A 28 -16.15 -11.41 18.36
CA VAL A 28 -16.62 -10.05 18.08
C VAL A 28 -17.57 -10.07 16.89
N GLY A 29 -18.75 -9.47 17.06
CA GLY A 29 -19.75 -9.31 15.99
C GLY A 29 -19.94 -7.84 15.63
N ASP A 30 -20.04 -7.54 14.34
CA ASP A 30 -20.29 -6.20 13.79
C ASP A 30 -21.80 -5.96 13.65
N ILE A 31 -22.36 -5.03 14.45
CA ILE A 31 -23.80 -4.73 14.44
C ILE A 31 -24.20 -3.80 13.32
N ASP A 32 -23.27 -3.02 12.77
CA ASP A 32 -23.56 -2.00 11.76
C ASP A 32 -24.10 -2.61 10.45
N ARG A 33 -23.73 -3.86 10.17
CA ARG A 33 -24.23 -4.63 9.00
C ARG A 33 -25.59 -5.32 9.25
N GLY A 34 -26.11 -5.27 10.48
CA GLY A 34 -27.32 -5.98 10.89
C GLY A 34 -27.12 -7.48 11.13
N GLY A 35 -28.05 -8.10 11.85
CA GLY A 35 -28.07 -9.54 12.11
C GLY A 35 -27.02 -10.05 13.08
N VAL A 36 -26.36 -9.21 13.86
CA VAL A 36 -25.25 -9.58 14.75
C VAL A 36 -25.58 -10.71 15.73
N PHE A 37 -26.81 -10.75 16.27
CA PHE A 37 -27.22 -11.83 17.17
C PHE A 37 -27.23 -13.18 16.48
N ALA A 38 -27.74 -13.24 15.24
CA ALA A 38 -27.73 -14.45 14.45
C ALA A 38 -26.29 -14.87 14.06
N GLN A 39 -25.44 -13.89 13.73
CA GLN A 39 -24.04 -14.15 13.40
C GLN A 39 -23.28 -14.75 14.59
N LEU A 40 -23.41 -14.17 15.77
CA LEU A 40 -22.72 -14.65 16.98
C LEU A 40 -23.22 -16.04 17.39
N LEU A 41 -24.55 -16.25 17.47
CA LEU A 41 -25.13 -17.56 17.81
C LEU A 41 -24.81 -18.61 16.75
N GLY A 42 -24.93 -18.26 15.48
CA GLY A 42 -24.61 -19.16 14.36
C GLY A 42 -23.14 -19.58 14.38
N THR A 43 -22.24 -18.64 14.65
CA THR A 43 -20.80 -18.94 14.80
C THR A 43 -20.58 -19.94 15.94
N LEU A 44 -21.12 -19.67 17.13
CA LEU A 44 -21.02 -20.59 18.28
C LEU A 44 -21.56 -22.00 17.98
N MET A 45 -22.64 -22.10 17.19
CA MET A 45 -23.21 -23.39 16.79
C MET A 45 -22.34 -24.18 15.80
N LEU A 46 -21.57 -23.47 14.97
CA LEU A 46 -20.68 -24.05 13.94
C LEU A 46 -19.32 -24.48 14.49
N LEU A 47 -18.93 -23.97 15.66
CA LEU A 47 -17.70 -24.37 16.34
C LEU A 47 -17.83 -25.79 16.89
N THR A 48 -16.70 -26.52 16.91
CA THR A 48 -16.63 -27.81 17.69
C THR A 48 -16.74 -27.52 19.18
N GLU A 49 -16.98 -28.56 19.97
CA GLU A 49 -17.09 -28.44 21.43
C GLU A 49 -15.79 -27.83 22.01
N GLU A 50 -14.63 -28.38 21.62
CA GLU A 50 -13.31 -27.86 22.04
C GLU A 50 -13.07 -26.41 21.67
N GLU A 51 -13.46 -25.98 20.47
CA GLU A 51 -13.33 -24.58 20.04
C GLU A 51 -14.28 -23.68 20.80
N ARG A 52 -15.52 -24.15 21.03
CA ARG A 52 -16.52 -23.41 21.78
C ARG A 52 -16.10 -23.19 23.23
N GLU A 53 -15.47 -24.18 23.86
CA GLU A 53 -14.91 -24.06 25.20
C GLU A 53 -13.84 -22.96 25.30
N ARG A 54 -13.12 -22.65 24.21
CA ARG A 54 -12.15 -21.55 24.17
C ARG A 54 -12.84 -20.19 24.14
N VAL A 55 -14.08 -20.08 23.67
CA VAL A 55 -14.79 -18.79 23.61
C VAL A 55 -15.23 -18.39 25.02
N LYS A 56 -14.60 -17.37 25.57
CA LYS A 56 -14.82 -16.86 26.93
C LYS A 56 -15.75 -15.66 27.00
N GLY A 57 -16.05 -15.03 25.85
CA GLY A 57 -16.94 -13.89 25.81
C GLY A 57 -17.31 -13.46 24.39
N LEU A 58 -18.41 -12.71 24.33
CA LEU A 58 -18.91 -12.09 23.12
C LEU A 58 -18.78 -10.57 23.24
N ILE A 59 -18.49 -9.90 22.13
CA ILE A 59 -18.45 -8.44 22.05
C ILE A 59 -19.32 -8.01 20.88
N ILE A 60 -20.19 -7.01 21.09
CA ILE A 60 -20.95 -6.35 20.04
C ILE A 60 -20.21 -5.08 19.65
N ASN A 61 -19.75 -4.98 18.41
CA ASN A 61 -18.95 -3.87 17.93
C ASN A 61 -19.74 -2.92 17.01
N LYS A 62 -19.30 -1.66 16.94
CA LYS A 62 -19.84 -0.58 16.11
C LYS A 62 -21.30 -0.23 16.40
N PHE A 63 -21.71 -0.26 17.64
CA PHE A 63 -23.06 0.12 18.03
C PHE A 63 -23.28 1.64 17.90
N ARG A 64 -24.43 2.03 17.34
CA ARG A 64 -24.82 3.44 17.21
C ARG A 64 -26.09 3.70 18.06
N GLY A 65 -26.07 4.73 18.87
CA GLY A 65 -27.20 5.17 19.67
C GLY A 65 -27.14 4.74 21.14
N ASP A 66 -28.30 4.59 21.77
CA ASP A 66 -28.40 4.23 23.18
C ASP A 66 -28.23 2.72 23.39
N SER A 67 -27.14 2.34 24.06
CA SER A 67 -26.79 0.93 24.29
C SER A 67 -27.79 0.17 25.17
N THR A 68 -28.63 0.86 25.97
CA THR A 68 -29.62 0.20 26.82
C THR A 68 -30.70 -0.53 26.01
N ILE A 69 -30.90 -0.14 24.75
CA ILE A 69 -31.81 -0.83 23.83
C ILE A 69 -31.37 -2.29 23.59
N LEU A 70 -30.09 -2.59 23.74
CA LEU A 70 -29.54 -3.92 23.55
C LEU A 70 -29.73 -4.86 24.75
N ASP A 71 -30.02 -4.34 25.94
CA ASP A 71 -30.06 -5.13 27.19
C ASP A 71 -30.90 -6.42 27.09
N PRO A 72 -32.16 -6.38 26.57
CA PRO A 72 -32.93 -7.63 26.39
C PRO A 72 -32.30 -8.60 25.39
N GLY A 73 -31.68 -8.07 24.34
CA GLY A 73 -30.99 -8.87 23.33
C GLY A 73 -29.71 -9.49 23.89
N ILE A 74 -28.95 -8.76 24.70
CA ILE A 74 -27.75 -9.23 25.39
C ILE A 74 -28.09 -10.37 26.34
N GLN A 75 -29.16 -10.23 27.11
CA GLN A 75 -29.63 -11.30 27.99
C GLN A 75 -29.97 -12.57 27.18
N MET A 76 -30.79 -12.42 26.13
CA MET A 76 -31.16 -13.54 25.26
C MET A 76 -29.94 -14.19 24.58
N LEU A 77 -28.95 -13.39 24.14
CA LEU A 77 -27.74 -13.88 23.52
C LEU A 77 -26.90 -14.70 24.51
N THR A 78 -26.77 -14.22 25.75
CA THR A 78 -26.07 -14.94 26.82
C THR A 78 -26.78 -16.25 27.18
N GLU A 79 -28.10 -16.22 27.33
CA GLU A 79 -28.89 -17.42 27.65
C GLU A 79 -28.80 -18.49 26.57
N ARG A 80 -28.93 -18.10 25.29
CA ARG A 80 -28.86 -19.03 24.15
C ARG A 80 -27.46 -19.47 23.79
N GLY A 81 -26.50 -18.54 23.84
CA GLY A 81 -25.10 -18.80 23.50
C GLY A 81 -24.34 -19.52 24.60
N GLN A 82 -24.82 -19.48 25.86
CA GLN A 82 -24.12 -20.00 27.05
C GLN A 82 -22.69 -19.40 27.21
N VAL A 83 -22.50 -18.18 26.65
CA VAL A 83 -21.27 -17.39 26.72
C VAL A 83 -21.66 -15.96 27.06
N PRO A 84 -21.00 -15.31 28.05
CA PRO A 84 -21.34 -13.97 28.45
C PRO A 84 -21.05 -12.94 27.36
N VAL A 85 -21.92 -11.94 27.21
CA VAL A 85 -21.59 -10.73 26.46
C VAL A 85 -20.80 -9.80 27.38
N LEU A 86 -19.54 -9.56 27.06
CA LEU A 86 -18.60 -8.79 27.90
C LEU A 86 -18.76 -7.29 27.72
N GLY A 87 -19.30 -6.86 26.59
CA GLY A 87 -19.53 -5.44 26.34
C GLY A 87 -20.01 -5.13 24.93
N THR A 88 -20.44 -3.87 24.79
CA THR A 88 -20.79 -3.25 23.52
C THR A 88 -19.86 -2.09 23.25
N VAL A 89 -19.17 -2.11 22.10
CA VAL A 89 -18.27 -1.05 21.68
C VAL A 89 -19.04 -0.08 20.78
N PRO A 90 -19.09 1.21 21.13
CA PRO A 90 -19.75 2.20 20.31
C PRO A 90 -19.03 2.35 18.96
N TYR A 91 -19.77 2.79 17.94
CA TYR A 91 -19.17 3.21 16.69
C TYR A 91 -18.27 4.42 16.92
N MET A 92 -17.07 4.32 16.42
CA MET A 92 -16.06 5.39 16.46
C MET A 92 -15.44 5.52 15.07
N GLU A 93 -15.30 6.76 14.62
CA GLU A 93 -14.44 7.03 13.46
C GLU A 93 -12.99 6.99 13.92
N LEU A 94 -12.29 5.95 13.49
CA LEU A 94 -10.88 5.77 13.79
C LEU A 94 -10.12 5.82 12.48
N THR A 95 -9.10 6.66 12.42
CA THR A 95 -8.15 6.70 11.31
C THR A 95 -7.09 5.63 11.56
N LEU A 96 -7.44 4.38 11.29
CA LEU A 96 -6.51 3.24 11.36
C LEU A 96 -6.15 2.83 9.94
N GLU A 97 -4.90 2.37 9.79
CA GLU A 97 -4.46 1.78 8.53
C GLU A 97 -5.27 0.52 8.23
N ASP A 98 -5.65 0.36 6.95
CA ASP A 98 -6.31 -0.85 6.49
C ASP A 98 -5.34 -2.03 6.46
N GLU A 99 -5.77 -3.18 6.94
CA GLU A 99 -4.93 -4.37 7.03
C GLU A 99 -4.68 -5.01 5.67
N ASP A 100 -5.62 -4.90 4.74
CA ASP A 100 -5.49 -5.50 3.42
C ASP A 100 -5.93 -4.56 2.27
N SER A 101 -5.56 -4.94 1.05
CA SER A 101 -5.86 -4.18 -0.17
C SER A 101 -7.31 -4.35 -0.68
N LEU A 102 -8.16 -5.09 0.02
CA LEU A 102 -9.58 -5.29 -0.30
C LEU A 102 -10.48 -4.31 0.45
N THR A 103 -10.07 -3.06 0.56
CA THR A 103 -10.81 -2.01 1.25
C THR A 103 -11.73 -1.24 0.31
N ASP A 104 -12.88 -0.80 0.82
CA ASP A 104 -13.84 0.03 0.08
C ASP A 104 -13.34 1.49 -0.11
N ARG A 105 -12.20 1.86 0.46
CA ARG A 105 -11.62 3.22 0.40
C ARG A 105 -11.25 3.64 -1.02
N PHE A 106 -10.96 2.69 -1.91
CA PHE A 106 -10.64 2.99 -3.31
C PHE A 106 -11.82 3.59 -4.08
N ASP A 107 -13.03 3.48 -3.56
CA ASP A 107 -14.25 4.07 -4.12
C ASP A 107 -14.60 5.44 -3.52
N ALA A 108 -13.88 5.89 -2.49
CA ALA A 108 -14.13 7.17 -1.85
C ALA A 108 -13.78 8.33 -2.79
N LYS A 109 -14.73 9.25 -2.97
CA LYS A 109 -14.58 10.47 -3.78
C LYS A 109 -14.60 11.69 -2.85
N HIS A 110 -13.44 12.04 -2.32
CA HIS A 110 -13.26 13.36 -1.71
C HIS A 110 -12.77 14.33 -2.78
N VAL A 111 -13.38 15.51 -2.85
CA VAL A 111 -12.97 16.56 -3.81
C VAL A 111 -12.15 17.61 -3.04
N GLY A 112 -10.85 17.51 -3.13
CA GLY A 112 -9.90 18.49 -2.61
C GLY A 112 -9.49 19.53 -3.67
N LYS A 113 -8.67 20.50 -3.26
CA LYS A 113 -8.05 21.48 -4.16
C LYS A 113 -6.87 20.89 -4.93
N ILE A 114 -6.21 19.89 -4.35
CA ILE A 114 -5.06 19.18 -4.91
C ILE A 114 -5.51 17.77 -5.26
N ASP A 115 -5.31 17.34 -6.48
CA ASP A 115 -5.73 16.06 -7.00
C ASP A 115 -4.52 15.12 -7.18
N LEU A 116 -4.43 14.10 -6.35
CA LEU A 116 -3.40 13.07 -6.40
C LEU A 116 -3.95 11.81 -7.06
N ALA A 117 -3.36 11.40 -8.18
CA ALA A 117 -3.68 10.16 -8.85
C ALA A 117 -2.68 9.06 -8.49
N VAL A 118 -3.13 8.02 -7.80
CA VAL A 118 -2.35 6.83 -7.45
C VAL A 118 -2.69 5.73 -8.44
N ILE A 119 -1.71 5.21 -9.16
CA ILE A 119 -1.95 4.10 -10.10
C ILE A 119 -2.19 2.83 -9.30
N HIS A 120 -3.41 2.30 -9.39
CA HIS A 120 -3.82 1.10 -8.66
C HIS A 120 -3.54 -0.15 -9.50
N TYR A 121 -2.37 -0.73 -9.30
CA TYR A 121 -1.98 -2.01 -9.92
C TYR A 121 -2.77 -3.18 -9.33
N PRO A 122 -2.93 -4.28 -10.06
CA PRO A 122 -3.48 -5.53 -9.51
C PRO A 122 -2.71 -6.07 -8.30
N ARG A 123 -1.42 -5.75 -8.21
CA ARG A 123 -0.53 -6.21 -7.12
C ARG A 123 0.13 -5.05 -6.40
N ILE A 124 -0.62 -3.96 -6.20
CA ILE A 124 -0.17 -2.81 -5.41
C ILE A 124 0.35 -3.26 -4.05
N SER A 125 1.43 -2.67 -3.59
CA SER A 125 1.94 -2.86 -2.24
C SER A 125 2.00 -1.52 -1.50
N ASN A 126 1.89 -1.59 -0.16
CA ASN A 126 1.99 -0.43 0.72
C ASN A 126 1.04 0.71 0.32
N PHE A 127 -0.21 0.38 -0.01
CA PHE A 127 -1.22 1.38 -0.36
C PHE A 127 -1.52 2.33 0.81
N THR A 128 -1.24 1.91 2.05
CA THR A 128 -1.33 2.75 3.26
C THR A 128 -0.34 3.91 3.28
N ASP A 129 0.69 3.91 2.43
CA ASP A 129 1.61 5.05 2.29
C ASP A 129 0.88 6.36 1.90
N PHE A 130 -0.33 6.26 1.34
CA PHE A 130 -1.15 7.39 0.92
C PHE A 130 -2.14 7.90 1.97
N ASP A 131 -2.26 7.22 3.12
CA ASP A 131 -3.20 7.56 4.21
C ASP A 131 -2.98 8.97 4.74
N VAL A 132 -1.72 9.40 4.80
CA VAL A 132 -1.36 10.75 5.23
C VAL A 132 -2.00 11.83 4.35
N PHE A 133 -2.11 11.59 3.04
CA PHE A 133 -2.74 12.53 2.11
C PHE A 133 -4.26 12.49 2.19
N GLU A 134 -4.85 11.32 2.44
CA GLU A 134 -6.31 11.15 2.59
C GLU A 134 -6.87 11.85 3.84
N GLN A 135 -6.02 12.06 4.86
CA GLN A 135 -6.37 12.80 6.06
C GLN A 135 -6.37 14.33 5.87
N MET A 136 -5.81 14.82 4.74
CA MET A 136 -5.71 16.24 4.44
C MET A 136 -7.00 16.72 3.74
N GLN A 137 -7.74 17.65 4.35
CA GLN A 137 -9.02 18.14 3.83
C GLN A 137 -8.92 18.79 2.42
N GLU A 138 -7.76 19.34 2.08
CA GLU A 138 -7.55 20.02 0.80
C GLU A 138 -7.02 19.10 -0.30
N VAL A 139 -6.73 17.84 0.02
CA VAL A 139 -6.17 16.86 -0.90
C VAL A 139 -7.20 15.80 -1.25
N SER A 140 -7.36 15.50 -2.52
CA SER A 140 -8.09 14.32 -2.98
C SER A 140 -7.12 13.27 -3.47
N VAL A 141 -7.25 12.05 -2.95
CA VAL A 141 -6.50 10.89 -3.43
C VAL A 141 -7.44 10.02 -4.27
N ARG A 142 -7.04 9.73 -5.50
CA ARG A 142 -7.81 8.88 -6.40
C ARG A 142 -6.97 7.70 -6.83
N TYR A 143 -7.52 6.50 -6.67
CA TYR A 143 -6.92 5.27 -7.15
C TYR A 143 -7.39 5.01 -8.59
N VAL A 144 -6.44 4.98 -9.52
CA VAL A 144 -6.67 4.98 -10.97
C VAL A 144 -6.35 3.62 -11.55
N THR A 145 -7.33 2.98 -12.16
CA THR A 145 -7.21 1.66 -12.79
C THR A 145 -7.22 1.69 -14.31
N ASN A 146 -7.65 2.81 -14.90
CA ASN A 146 -7.75 2.96 -16.36
C ASN A 146 -7.47 4.40 -16.82
N VAL A 147 -7.23 4.56 -18.10
CA VAL A 147 -6.84 5.86 -18.70
C VAL A 147 -7.88 6.95 -18.49
N ARG A 148 -9.19 6.60 -18.48
CA ARG A 148 -10.25 7.61 -18.34
C ARG A 148 -10.28 8.22 -16.94
N GLU A 149 -9.94 7.43 -15.94
CA GLU A 149 -9.87 7.86 -14.55
C GLU A 149 -8.65 8.75 -14.28
N LEU A 150 -7.57 8.64 -15.07
CA LEU A 150 -6.36 9.43 -14.82
C LEU A 150 -6.63 10.93 -14.88
N GLY A 151 -7.38 11.40 -15.88
CA GLY A 151 -7.70 12.82 -16.03
C GLY A 151 -6.46 13.70 -16.13
N THR A 152 -6.48 14.82 -15.40
CA THR A 152 -5.38 15.81 -15.30
C THR A 152 -5.07 16.09 -13.83
N PRO A 153 -4.41 15.17 -13.11
CA PRO A 153 -4.08 15.35 -11.70
C PRO A 153 -2.96 16.37 -11.52
N ASP A 154 -2.81 16.85 -10.28
CA ASP A 154 -1.68 17.70 -9.89
C ASP A 154 -0.40 16.88 -9.64
N LEU A 155 -0.53 15.60 -9.28
CA LEU A 155 0.60 14.68 -9.07
C LEU A 155 0.15 13.24 -9.39
N ILE A 156 1.03 12.46 -10.02
CA ILE A 156 0.84 11.03 -10.27
C ILE A 156 1.80 10.23 -9.39
N PHE A 157 1.24 9.29 -8.62
CA PHE A 157 2.00 8.29 -7.90
C PHE A 157 2.03 6.95 -8.64
N LEU A 158 3.21 6.40 -8.78
CA LEU A 158 3.46 5.00 -9.14
C LEU A 158 3.89 4.28 -7.86
N PRO A 159 2.98 3.58 -7.17
CA PRO A 159 3.28 2.94 -5.89
C PRO A 159 4.17 1.72 -6.02
N GLY A 160 4.48 1.10 -4.89
CA GLY A 160 5.14 -0.19 -4.86
C GLY A 160 4.28 -1.31 -5.46
N SER A 161 4.92 -2.38 -5.90
CA SER A 161 4.27 -3.55 -6.47
C SER A 161 4.88 -4.83 -5.89
N LYS A 162 4.05 -5.86 -5.70
CA LYS A 162 4.48 -7.21 -5.36
C LYS A 162 4.96 -8.01 -6.59
N ASN A 163 4.74 -7.49 -7.80
CA ASN A 163 5.25 -8.00 -9.05
C ASN A 163 5.38 -6.87 -10.05
N THR A 164 6.52 -6.20 -10.03
CA THR A 164 6.82 -5.00 -10.79
C THR A 164 6.71 -5.21 -12.29
N MET A 165 7.24 -6.33 -12.79
CA MET A 165 7.20 -6.65 -14.21
C MET A 165 5.78 -6.94 -14.69
N GLY A 166 5.01 -7.68 -13.90
CA GLY A 166 3.60 -8.02 -14.22
C GLY A 166 2.70 -6.79 -14.22
N ASP A 167 2.88 -5.90 -13.25
CA ASP A 167 2.07 -4.68 -13.15
C ASP A 167 2.44 -3.65 -14.22
N LEU A 168 3.71 -3.55 -14.61
CA LEU A 168 4.10 -2.74 -15.78
C LEU A 168 3.51 -3.29 -17.08
N LYS A 169 3.47 -4.61 -17.28
CA LYS A 169 2.78 -5.22 -18.43
C LYS A 169 1.30 -4.89 -18.44
N TRP A 170 0.65 -4.97 -17.27
CA TRP A 170 -0.75 -4.62 -17.12
C TRP A 170 -1.00 -3.14 -17.46
N MET A 171 -0.19 -2.20 -16.97
CA MET A 171 -0.29 -0.78 -17.35
C MET A 171 -0.12 -0.56 -18.86
N ARG A 172 0.75 -1.31 -19.49
CA ARG A 172 0.99 -1.25 -20.95
C ARG A 172 -0.22 -1.74 -21.74
N GLN A 173 -0.83 -2.84 -21.29
CA GLN A 173 -1.99 -3.44 -21.94
C GLN A 173 -3.25 -2.57 -21.86
N ASN A 174 -3.47 -1.87 -20.73
CA ASN A 174 -4.64 -1.01 -20.56
C ASN A 174 -4.40 0.46 -20.96
N GLY A 175 -3.18 0.79 -21.44
CA GLY A 175 -2.82 2.11 -21.94
C GLY A 175 -2.41 3.13 -20.88
N LEU A 176 -2.41 2.78 -19.60
CA LEU A 176 -1.98 3.68 -18.50
C LEU A 176 -0.52 4.07 -18.63
N GLU A 177 0.39 3.15 -19.01
CA GLU A 177 1.79 3.49 -19.26
C GLU A 177 1.91 4.66 -20.27
N ALA A 178 1.24 4.56 -21.39
CA ALA A 178 1.27 5.62 -22.42
C ALA A 178 0.64 6.93 -21.92
N ALA A 179 -0.39 6.86 -21.06
CA ALA A 179 -1.02 8.05 -20.49
C ALA A 179 -0.09 8.75 -19.49
N VAL A 180 0.57 8.00 -18.61
CA VAL A 180 1.58 8.51 -17.66
C VAL A 180 2.75 9.13 -18.43
N LYS A 181 3.27 8.47 -19.46
CA LYS A 181 4.37 9.02 -20.29
C LYS A 181 3.95 10.33 -20.99
N ARG A 182 2.70 10.48 -21.43
CA ARG A 182 2.19 11.75 -22.01
C ARG A 182 2.02 12.85 -20.96
N ALA A 183 1.79 12.51 -19.71
CA ALA A 183 1.69 13.45 -18.61
C ALA A 183 3.07 13.93 -18.13
N ALA A 184 4.12 13.14 -18.36
CA ALA A 184 5.49 13.49 -18.00
C ALA A 184 5.90 14.84 -18.57
N GLY A 185 6.58 15.67 -17.75
CA GLY A 185 6.96 17.04 -18.09
C GLY A 185 5.83 18.09 -17.95
N LYS A 186 4.58 17.65 -17.69
CA LYS A 186 3.44 18.54 -17.42
C LYS A 186 2.93 18.36 -15.99
N VAL A 187 2.90 17.12 -15.53
CA VAL A 187 2.47 16.71 -14.21
C VAL A 187 3.65 16.01 -13.55
N PRO A 188 4.00 16.34 -12.29
CA PRO A 188 5.00 15.60 -11.53
C PRO A 188 4.61 14.12 -11.39
N ILE A 189 5.60 13.23 -11.49
CA ILE A 189 5.41 11.79 -11.35
C ILE A 189 6.33 11.30 -10.24
N PHE A 190 5.77 10.58 -9.29
CA PHE A 190 6.48 10.06 -8.14
C PHE A 190 6.45 8.54 -8.12
N GLY A 191 7.61 7.89 -8.17
CA GLY A 191 7.73 6.43 -8.15
C GLY A 191 8.25 5.93 -6.81
N ILE A 192 7.57 4.94 -6.23
CA ILE A 192 7.95 4.30 -4.97
C ILE A 192 8.31 2.84 -5.27
N CYS A 193 9.48 2.37 -4.85
CA CYS A 193 9.92 0.99 -4.99
C CYS A 193 9.74 0.43 -6.41
N GLY A 194 8.81 -0.48 -6.62
CA GLY A 194 8.47 -1.01 -7.94
C GLY A 194 8.07 0.08 -8.93
N GLY A 195 7.31 1.08 -8.49
CA GLY A 195 6.94 2.23 -9.32
C GLY A 195 8.15 3.04 -9.80
N TYR A 196 9.16 3.21 -8.94
CA TYR A 196 10.43 3.81 -9.34
C TYR A 196 11.16 2.97 -10.39
N GLN A 197 11.24 1.67 -10.17
CA GLN A 197 11.90 0.75 -11.10
C GLN A 197 11.22 0.77 -12.49
N MET A 198 9.88 0.90 -12.53
CA MET A 198 9.12 1.03 -13.77
C MET A 198 9.46 2.29 -14.57
N LEU A 199 9.87 3.38 -13.91
CA LEU A 199 10.26 4.63 -14.57
C LEU A 199 11.59 4.52 -15.35
N GLY A 200 12.42 3.53 -15.06
CA GLY A 200 13.73 3.31 -15.68
C GLY A 200 13.69 2.84 -17.13
N TYR A 201 14.85 2.56 -17.69
CA TYR A 201 15.01 2.01 -19.03
C TYR A 201 14.63 0.52 -19.11
N GLU A 202 15.01 -0.28 -18.10
CA GLU A 202 14.86 -1.73 -18.12
C GLU A 202 14.75 -2.28 -16.70
N ILE A 203 13.93 -3.31 -16.55
CA ILE A 203 13.92 -4.20 -15.38
C ILE A 203 14.32 -5.57 -15.87
N ALA A 204 15.39 -6.13 -15.32
CA ALA A 204 15.89 -7.46 -15.62
C ALA A 204 15.68 -8.39 -14.42
N ASP A 205 15.20 -9.60 -14.69
CA ASP A 205 14.95 -10.64 -13.69
C ASP A 205 15.62 -11.95 -14.12
N PRO A 206 16.99 -12.03 -14.03
CA PRO A 206 17.72 -13.19 -14.48
C PRO A 206 17.46 -14.44 -13.64
N ASP A 207 17.06 -14.26 -12.41
CA ASP A 207 16.84 -15.33 -11.42
C ASP A 207 15.37 -15.75 -11.28
N SER A 208 14.46 -15.17 -12.08
CA SER A 208 13.01 -15.43 -12.04
C SER A 208 12.41 -15.20 -10.64
N VAL A 209 12.76 -14.07 -10.03
CA VAL A 209 12.23 -13.63 -8.74
C VAL A 209 10.75 -13.25 -8.86
N GLU A 210 10.40 -12.62 -10.00
CA GLU A 210 9.02 -12.30 -10.38
C GLU A 210 8.58 -13.15 -11.59
N GLU A 211 8.82 -12.69 -12.80
CA GLU A 211 8.36 -13.34 -14.05
C GLU A 211 9.52 -13.86 -14.91
N GLY A 212 10.73 -13.54 -14.54
CA GLY A 212 11.94 -13.86 -15.31
C GLY A 212 12.13 -13.01 -16.56
N GLY A 213 13.34 -13.04 -17.12
CA GLY A 213 13.67 -12.34 -18.35
C GLY A 213 13.89 -10.84 -18.18
N ARG A 214 13.40 -10.04 -19.13
CA ARG A 214 13.60 -8.59 -19.14
C ARG A 214 12.35 -7.88 -19.66
N ILE A 215 12.10 -6.68 -19.14
CA ILE A 215 11.06 -5.79 -19.63
C ILE A 215 11.62 -4.38 -19.78
N ARG A 216 11.28 -3.72 -20.89
CA ARG A 216 11.57 -2.30 -21.08
C ARG A 216 10.69 -1.48 -20.14
N GLY A 217 11.31 -0.53 -19.43
CA GLY A 217 10.60 0.41 -18.54
C GLY A 217 9.94 1.56 -19.31
N MET A 218 9.55 2.59 -18.57
CA MET A 218 8.92 3.79 -19.15
C MET A 218 9.93 4.77 -19.77
N GLU A 219 11.21 4.61 -19.50
CA GLU A 219 12.30 5.48 -20.01
C GLU A 219 12.16 6.97 -19.60
N LEU A 220 11.61 7.19 -18.43
CA LEU A 220 11.49 8.52 -17.83
C LEU A 220 12.66 8.84 -16.90
N LEU A 221 13.38 7.80 -16.45
CA LEU A 221 14.59 7.91 -15.63
C LEU A 221 15.74 7.15 -16.29
N PRO A 222 16.96 7.70 -16.26
CA PRO A 222 18.15 7.04 -16.82
C PRO A 222 18.71 5.98 -15.86
N VAL A 223 17.88 5.03 -15.47
CA VAL A 223 18.23 3.95 -14.55
C VAL A 223 17.87 2.58 -15.13
N ARG A 224 18.57 1.54 -14.67
CA ARG A 224 18.23 0.13 -14.93
C ARG A 224 18.21 -0.63 -13.63
N THR A 225 17.26 -1.54 -13.49
CA THR A 225 17.10 -2.39 -12.30
C THR A 225 17.35 -3.84 -12.65
N VAL A 226 18.10 -4.55 -11.80
CA VAL A 226 18.26 -5.99 -11.84
C VAL A 226 17.69 -6.57 -10.56
N LEU A 227 16.62 -7.35 -10.66
CA LEU A 227 16.02 -8.02 -9.51
C LEU A 227 16.96 -9.10 -8.98
N GLN A 228 17.02 -9.21 -7.65
CA GLN A 228 17.90 -10.14 -6.93
C GLN A 228 17.08 -10.98 -5.97
N LYS A 229 17.55 -12.20 -5.64
CA LYS A 229 16.87 -13.11 -4.71
C LYS A 229 16.88 -12.61 -3.29
N GLU A 230 17.91 -11.87 -2.92
CA GLU A 230 18.04 -11.33 -1.57
C GLU A 230 17.35 -9.98 -1.45
N LYS A 231 16.53 -9.83 -0.42
CA LYS A 231 15.84 -8.59 -0.11
C LYS A 231 16.76 -7.69 0.70
N HIS A 232 17.04 -6.50 0.18
CA HIS A 232 17.77 -5.49 0.93
C HIS A 232 16.87 -4.91 2.02
N ARG A 233 17.39 -4.82 3.26
CA ARG A 233 16.72 -4.21 4.40
C ARG A 233 17.73 -3.52 5.27
N CYS A 234 17.64 -2.20 5.41
CA CYS A 234 18.44 -1.44 6.36
C CYS A 234 17.64 -0.26 6.91
N GLN A 235 17.98 0.16 8.11
CA GLN A 235 17.54 1.45 8.64
C GLN A 235 18.47 2.52 8.10
N ILE A 236 17.91 3.64 7.67
CA ILE A 236 18.67 4.76 7.10
C ILE A 236 18.28 6.07 7.78
N ASP A 237 19.26 6.93 7.96
CA ASP A 237 19.09 8.33 8.29
C ASP A 237 19.56 9.14 7.09
N GLY A 238 18.77 10.11 6.67
CA GLY A 238 19.04 10.88 5.48
C GLY A 238 18.68 12.34 5.62
N LYS A 239 19.15 13.13 4.65
CA LYS A 239 18.83 14.54 4.50
C LYS A 239 18.58 14.89 3.03
N LEU A 240 17.48 15.58 2.77
CA LEU A 240 17.16 16.07 1.44
C LEU A 240 18.02 17.30 1.11
N GLU A 241 19.12 17.12 0.37
CA GLU A 241 20.11 18.18 0.20
C GLU A 241 19.73 19.23 -0.85
N ALA A 242 19.21 18.84 -1.98
CA ALA A 242 18.94 19.78 -3.08
C ALA A 242 17.67 19.39 -3.82
N VAL A 243 16.52 19.79 -3.26
CA VAL A 243 15.21 19.55 -3.86
C VAL A 243 14.80 20.78 -4.67
N GLU A 244 14.33 20.58 -5.90
CA GLU A 244 13.90 21.65 -6.80
C GLU A 244 12.40 21.53 -7.17
N GLY A 245 11.90 22.52 -7.89
CA GLY A 245 10.50 22.53 -8.34
C GLY A 245 9.51 22.71 -7.20
N ILE A 246 8.37 22.06 -7.31
CA ILE A 246 7.26 22.18 -6.33
C ILE A 246 7.65 21.69 -4.93
N PHE A 247 8.67 20.84 -4.82
CA PHE A 247 9.14 20.26 -3.56
C PHE A 247 10.39 20.99 -3.00
N ALA A 248 10.79 22.13 -3.55
CA ALA A 248 11.98 22.87 -3.09
C ALA A 248 11.96 23.18 -1.58
N GLY A 249 10.76 23.32 -1.00
CA GLY A 249 10.59 23.55 0.43
C GLY A 249 11.05 22.39 1.34
N LEU A 250 11.28 21.21 0.78
CA LEU A 250 11.79 20.05 1.51
C LEU A 250 13.32 20.01 1.59
N THR A 251 14.02 20.95 0.95
CA THR A 251 15.48 21.03 1.03
C THR A 251 15.94 21.22 2.47
N GLY A 252 16.85 20.38 2.93
CA GLY A 252 17.36 20.38 4.29
C GLY A 252 16.56 19.52 5.28
N TYR A 253 15.42 18.93 4.86
CA TYR A 253 14.64 18.04 5.72
C TYR A 253 15.43 16.78 6.05
N GLU A 254 15.50 16.45 7.33
CA GLU A 254 16.12 15.23 7.84
C GLU A 254 15.04 14.16 8.08
N PHE A 255 15.36 12.91 7.76
CA PHE A 255 14.45 11.81 7.93
C PHE A 255 15.17 10.56 8.41
N THR A 256 14.44 9.71 9.14
CA THR A 256 14.82 8.35 9.50
C THR A 256 13.80 7.40 8.91
N GLY A 257 14.25 6.28 8.38
CA GLY A 257 13.34 5.31 7.77
C GLY A 257 13.99 3.96 7.52
N TYR A 258 13.29 3.12 6.77
CA TYR A 258 13.79 1.83 6.33
C TYR A 258 13.89 1.79 4.81
N GLU A 259 15.05 1.36 4.32
CA GLU A 259 15.24 1.00 2.91
C GLU A 259 14.93 -0.49 2.75
N ILE A 260 13.86 -0.81 1.99
CA ILE A 260 13.40 -2.18 1.79
C ILE A 260 13.05 -2.40 0.32
N HIS A 261 13.87 -3.15 -0.41
CA HIS A 261 13.60 -3.45 -1.82
C HIS A 261 14.20 -4.78 -2.27
N MET A 262 13.75 -5.24 -3.44
CA MET A 262 14.37 -6.32 -4.19
C MET A 262 15.01 -5.77 -5.46
N GLY A 263 16.27 -6.16 -5.70
CA GLY A 263 17.02 -5.73 -6.87
C GLY A 263 17.90 -4.52 -6.61
N GLU A 264 18.84 -4.35 -7.52
CA GLU A 264 19.82 -3.27 -7.56
C GLU A 264 19.49 -2.35 -8.74
N THR A 265 19.37 -1.05 -8.47
CA THR A 265 19.12 -0.05 -9.50
C THR A 265 20.38 0.78 -9.70
N VAL A 266 20.83 0.86 -10.96
CA VAL A 266 22.03 1.60 -11.34
C VAL A 266 21.71 2.73 -12.30
N TYR A 267 22.36 3.86 -12.13
CA TYR A 267 22.27 5.00 -13.05
C TYR A 267 22.98 4.63 -14.38
N CYS A 268 22.38 5.00 -15.49
CA CYS A 268 22.94 4.87 -16.82
C CYS A 268 23.19 6.28 -17.35
N GLY A 269 24.47 6.69 -17.53
CA GLY A 269 24.79 7.95 -18.19
C GLY A 269 24.15 8.07 -19.58
N GLU A 270 24.24 9.26 -20.20
CA GLU A 270 23.58 9.58 -21.48
C GLU A 270 23.88 8.57 -22.60
N ASP A 271 25.00 7.86 -22.55
CA ASP A 271 25.41 6.81 -23.52
C ASP A 271 24.87 5.42 -23.17
N GLY A 272 24.01 5.27 -22.16
CA GLY A 272 23.45 3.97 -21.75
C GLY A 272 24.49 3.01 -21.17
N LYS A 273 25.70 3.48 -20.88
CA LYS A 273 26.78 2.69 -20.28
C LYS A 273 26.70 2.73 -18.75
N ARG A 274 27.01 1.60 -18.14
CA ARG A 274 27.00 1.39 -16.70
C ARG A 274 27.97 2.35 -16.00
N SER A 275 27.47 3.23 -15.13
CA SER A 275 28.30 3.85 -14.08
C SER A 275 28.41 2.84 -12.95
N THR A 276 29.65 2.50 -12.58
CA THR A 276 29.93 1.57 -11.48
C THR A 276 30.02 2.35 -10.18
N SER A 277 28.89 2.58 -9.52
CA SER A 277 28.90 3.03 -8.13
C SER A 277 27.66 2.59 -7.38
N CYS A 278 27.91 2.18 -6.14
CA CYS A 278 26.97 1.59 -5.19
C CYS A 278 25.79 2.53 -4.81
N ALA A 279 24.82 1.96 -4.09
CA ALA A 279 23.63 2.65 -3.55
C ALA A 279 23.95 3.95 -2.79
N ASP A 280 25.15 4.08 -2.20
CA ASP A 280 25.67 5.32 -1.63
C ASP A 280 25.80 6.47 -2.65
N ASP A 281 25.92 6.13 -3.93
CA ASP A 281 25.98 7.09 -5.02
C ASP A 281 24.60 7.45 -5.58
N ALA A 282 23.55 6.69 -5.34
CA ALA A 282 22.20 7.06 -5.77
C ALA A 282 21.71 8.31 -5.03
N MET A 283 22.04 8.46 -3.75
CA MET A 283 21.79 9.70 -3.00
C MET A 283 22.76 10.83 -3.38
N ARG A 284 24.03 10.51 -3.73
CA ARG A 284 24.99 11.48 -4.25
C ARG A 284 24.71 11.85 -5.71
N ASN A 285 24.17 10.96 -6.51
CA ASN A 285 23.90 11.18 -7.95
C ASN A 285 22.66 12.04 -8.22
N ILE A 286 21.79 12.29 -7.26
CA ILE A 286 20.84 13.42 -7.36
C ILE A 286 21.59 14.75 -7.55
N LYS A 287 22.80 14.88 -7.02
CA LYS A 287 23.70 16.06 -7.29
C LYS A 287 24.27 16.06 -8.72
N ASN A 288 24.72 14.93 -9.22
CA ASN A 288 25.42 14.85 -10.50
C ASN A 288 24.47 14.90 -11.70
N THR A 289 23.23 14.41 -11.57
CA THR A 289 22.19 14.52 -12.59
C THR A 289 21.87 15.98 -12.96
N LYS A 290 22.15 16.93 -12.07
CA LYS A 290 21.94 18.37 -12.32
C LYS A 290 22.96 19.02 -13.26
N GLU A 291 24.21 18.61 -13.20
CA GLU A 291 25.25 19.13 -14.07
C GLU A 291 25.09 18.56 -15.48
N ASP A 292 24.82 17.27 -15.60
CA ASP A 292 24.64 16.58 -16.88
C ASP A 292 23.36 17.02 -17.64
N LEU A 293 22.25 17.28 -16.91
CA LEU A 293 20.99 17.75 -17.51
C LEU A 293 21.02 19.24 -17.91
N LYS A 294 21.90 20.06 -17.31
CA LYS A 294 22.10 21.44 -17.71
C LYS A 294 22.87 21.60 -19.04
N GLU A 295 23.75 20.67 -19.35
CA GLU A 295 24.51 20.67 -20.60
C GLU A 295 23.71 20.21 -21.82
N SER A 296 22.68 19.32 -21.62
CA SER A 296 21.87 18.79 -22.73
C SER A 296 20.80 19.74 -23.29
N GLY A 297 20.55 20.88 -22.66
CA GLY A 297 19.80 22.01 -23.24
C GLY A 297 18.33 21.75 -23.62
N ASN A 298 17.74 20.61 -23.31
CA ASN A 298 16.44 20.25 -23.84
C ASN A 298 15.61 19.33 -22.93
N MET A 299 15.28 19.80 -21.72
CA MET A 299 14.11 19.30 -20.99
C MET A 299 13.65 20.35 -19.97
N ASN A 300 12.38 20.70 -20.07
CA ASN A 300 11.68 21.46 -19.03
C ASN A 300 11.60 20.56 -17.79
N THR A 301 12.60 20.68 -16.91
CA THR A 301 12.77 19.82 -15.73
C THR A 301 11.77 20.21 -14.65
N GLN A 302 10.52 19.87 -14.84
CA GLN A 302 9.61 19.75 -13.69
C GLN A 302 9.89 18.41 -13.01
N ALA A 303 10.45 18.52 -11.82
CA ALA A 303 11.01 17.53 -10.95
C ALA A 303 10.41 16.12 -11.07
N LEU A 304 11.22 15.19 -11.56
CA LEU A 304 11.01 13.76 -11.38
C LEU A 304 11.67 13.38 -10.07
N PHE A 305 10.89 13.10 -9.03
CA PHE A 305 11.41 12.65 -7.75
C PHE A 305 11.39 11.13 -7.67
N CYS A 306 12.48 10.62 -7.20
CA CYS A 306 12.66 9.22 -6.92
C CYS A 306 12.93 9.03 -5.43
N VAL A 307 12.06 8.33 -4.75
CA VAL A 307 12.31 7.82 -3.41
C VAL A 307 12.54 6.32 -3.54
N VAL A 308 13.78 5.92 -3.27
CA VAL A 308 14.11 4.52 -3.08
C VAL A 308 13.53 4.10 -1.74
N ASN A 309 12.44 3.33 -1.76
CA ASN A 309 11.89 2.55 -0.64
C ASN A 309 12.05 3.12 0.78
N ILE A 310 11.72 4.37 1.00
CA ILE A 310 11.72 4.94 2.34
C ILE A 310 10.30 4.84 2.87
N ILE A 311 10.08 3.94 3.84
CA ILE A 311 8.87 3.94 4.65
C ILE A 311 9.17 4.88 5.81
N PHE A 312 8.46 6.02 5.86
CA PHE A 312 8.47 6.89 7.02
C PHE A 312 7.61 6.24 8.11
N ILE A 313 8.14 6.17 9.33
CA ILE A 313 7.41 5.77 10.54
C ILE A 313 7.01 7.02 11.30
#